data_1c10f27459f135effda0996a1369e38b
#
_entry.id   1c10f27459f135effda0996a1369e38b
#
_cell.length_a   1.000
_cell.length_b   1.000
_cell.length_c   1.000
_cell.angle_alpha   90.00
_cell.angle_beta   90.00
_cell.angle_gamma   90.00
#
_symmetry.space_group_name_H-M   'P 1'
#
loop_
_entity.id
_entity.type
_entity.pdbx_description
1 polymer ?
#
loop_
_entity_poly.entity_id
_entity_poly.type
_entity_poly.pdbx_seq_one_letter_code
_entity_poly.pdbx_strand_id
1 'polypeptide(L)'
;MIRGFHKDKLQYSFMLHHPALLRFIKDFNSGRYFEAHEHLEEALDEVEEIPAAWELSIGLIQIAVGYHKCASGYPGGEKMLGLGLAKVSSLPNVCNGVRLEELRQRLREDLADMQGVKGRLQKDPPRITLTK
;
A
#
# COMPACT_ATOMS: atom_id res chain seq x y z
N MET A 1 3.07 -31.53 -4.80
CA MET A 1 2.94 -31.50 -3.37
C MET A 1 2.01 -30.44 -2.87
N ILE A 2 1.24 -30.83 -1.95
CA ILE A 2 0.22 -29.94 -1.42
C ILE A 2 0.80 -28.76 -0.68
N ARG A 3 1.97 -28.96 -0.11
CA ARG A 3 2.62 -27.90 0.64
C ARG A 3 2.87 -26.63 -0.15
N GLY A 4 3.41 -26.78 -1.36
CA GLY A 4 3.67 -25.63 -2.21
C GLY A 4 2.37 -24.92 -2.57
N PHE A 5 1.34 -25.72 -2.81
CA PHE A 5 0.04 -25.15 -3.15
C PHE A 5 -0.52 -24.32 -2.01
N HIS A 6 -0.38 -24.80 -0.78
CA HIS A 6 -0.83 -24.07 0.40
C HIS A 6 -0.11 -22.73 0.53
N LYS A 7 1.20 -22.72 0.32
CA LYS A 7 1.97 -21.50 0.40
C LYS A 7 1.51 -20.49 -0.62
N ASP A 8 1.25 -20.95 -1.83
CA ASP A 8 0.82 -20.04 -2.88
C ASP A 8 -0.51 -19.38 -2.53
N LYS A 9 -1.43 -20.17 -1.96
CA LYS A 9 -2.70 -19.60 -1.55
C LYS A 9 -2.53 -18.64 -0.40
N LEU A 10 -1.72 -19.00 0.56
CA LEU A 10 -1.54 -18.19 1.75
C LEU A 10 -1.00 -16.81 1.43
N GLN A 11 -0.08 -16.71 0.47
CA GLN A 11 0.51 -15.41 0.19
C GLN A 11 -0.50 -14.38 -0.33
N TYR A 12 -1.61 -14.84 -0.90
CA TYR A 12 -2.63 -13.93 -1.43
C TYR A 12 -3.81 -13.76 -0.49
N SER A 13 -3.79 -14.40 0.68
CA SER A 13 -4.93 -14.34 1.59
C SER A 13 -4.54 -14.17 3.05
N PHE A 14 -3.25 -14.27 3.39
CA PHE A 14 -2.85 -14.22 4.78
C PHE A 14 -3.30 -12.93 5.48
N MET A 15 -3.18 -11.80 4.79
CA MET A 15 -3.55 -10.51 5.38
C MET A 15 -5.04 -10.20 5.25
N LEU A 16 -5.79 -11.05 4.57
CA LEU A 16 -7.23 -10.84 4.44
C LEU A 16 -7.84 -10.85 5.84
N HIS A 17 -8.52 -9.78 6.20
CA HIS A 17 -9.12 -9.58 7.52
C HIS A 17 -8.11 -9.46 8.66
N HIS A 18 -6.82 -9.38 8.35
CA HIS A 18 -5.81 -9.20 9.40
C HIS A 18 -6.00 -7.84 10.07
N PRO A 19 -6.00 -7.78 11.41
CA PRO A 19 -6.23 -6.50 12.09
C PRO A 19 -5.28 -5.39 11.68
N ALA A 20 -4.01 -5.71 11.44
CA ALA A 20 -3.05 -4.67 11.05
C ALA A 20 -3.43 -4.06 9.71
N LEU A 21 -3.85 -4.88 8.75
CA LEU A 21 -4.26 -4.36 7.46
C LEU A 21 -5.53 -3.52 7.58
N LEU A 22 -6.48 -3.98 8.38
CA LEU A 22 -7.73 -3.23 8.54
C LEU A 22 -7.47 -1.89 9.21
N ARG A 23 -6.61 -1.84 10.22
CA ARG A 23 -6.25 -0.58 10.85
C ARG A 23 -5.49 0.33 9.89
N PHE A 24 -4.59 -0.25 9.11
CA PHE A 24 -3.87 0.51 8.11
C PHE A 24 -4.86 1.21 7.16
N ILE A 25 -5.81 0.44 6.63
CA ILE A 25 -6.74 0.99 5.65
C ILE A 25 -7.61 2.08 6.28
N LYS A 26 -8.07 1.85 7.49
CA LYS A 26 -8.89 2.85 8.17
C LYS A 26 -8.14 4.17 8.33
N ASP A 27 -6.92 4.12 8.83
CA ASP A 27 -6.14 5.33 9.03
C ASP A 27 -5.74 5.96 7.70
N PHE A 28 -5.32 5.13 6.73
CA PHE A 28 -4.96 5.64 5.43
C PHE A 28 -6.13 6.41 4.80
N ASN A 29 -7.31 5.81 4.83
CA ASN A 29 -8.49 6.43 4.23
C ASN A 29 -8.94 7.68 4.97
N SER A 30 -8.46 7.87 6.19
CA SER A 30 -8.74 9.07 6.97
C SER A 30 -7.64 10.11 6.85
N GLY A 31 -6.65 9.87 6.01
CA GLY A 31 -5.53 10.79 5.84
C GLY A 31 -4.47 10.70 6.92
N ARG A 32 -4.55 9.69 7.78
CA ARG A 32 -3.59 9.52 8.86
C ARG A 32 -2.50 8.56 8.40
N TYR A 33 -1.69 9.05 7.50
CA TYR A 33 -0.71 8.22 6.80
C TYR A 33 0.41 7.72 7.71
N PHE A 34 0.85 8.56 8.63
CA PHE A 34 1.92 8.14 9.53
C PHE A 34 1.44 7.00 10.43
N GLU A 35 0.29 7.17 11.05
CA GLU A 35 -0.28 6.12 11.89
C GLU A 35 -0.55 4.87 11.10
N ALA A 36 -1.03 5.04 9.87
CA ALA A 36 -1.34 3.89 9.03
C ALA A 36 -0.11 3.01 8.85
N HIS A 37 1.04 3.62 8.48
CA HIS A 37 2.21 2.80 8.19
C HIS A 37 2.70 2.04 9.41
N GLU A 38 2.51 2.59 10.61
CA GLU A 38 2.97 1.93 11.82
C GLU A 38 2.25 0.61 12.06
N HIS A 39 0.96 0.54 11.71
CA HIS A 39 0.20 -0.70 11.90
C HIS A 39 0.79 -1.86 11.09
N LEU A 40 1.20 -1.59 9.86
CA LEU A 40 1.78 -2.65 9.03
C LEU A 40 3.23 -2.93 9.41
N GLU A 41 3.96 -1.93 9.84
CA GLU A 41 5.32 -2.18 10.29
C GLU A 41 5.35 -3.15 11.46
N GLU A 42 4.40 -3.01 12.38
CA GLU A 42 4.34 -3.90 13.53
C GLU A 42 4.07 -5.34 13.15
N ALA A 43 3.44 -5.56 12.01
CA ALA A 43 3.08 -6.90 11.58
C ALA A 43 4.04 -7.49 10.55
N LEU A 44 5.11 -6.80 10.22
CA LEU A 44 5.98 -7.24 9.12
C LEU A 44 6.60 -8.61 9.36
N ASP A 45 6.99 -8.91 10.60
CA ASP A 45 7.64 -10.18 10.86
C ASP A 45 6.67 -11.36 10.66
N GLU A 46 5.36 -11.11 10.70
CA GLU A 46 4.39 -12.17 10.46
C GLU A 46 4.32 -12.58 8.98
N VAL A 47 4.74 -11.70 8.07
CA VAL A 47 4.65 -11.96 6.64
C VAL A 47 6.00 -12.10 5.98
N GLU A 48 7.04 -12.11 6.76
CA GLU A 48 8.41 -12.09 6.25
C GLU A 48 8.67 -13.19 5.23
N GLU A 49 8.07 -14.36 5.41
CA GLU A 49 8.28 -15.49 4.51
C GLU A 49 7.07 -15.79 3.64
N ILE A 50 6.17 -14.82 3.49
CA ILE A 50 4.98 -14.97 2.66
C ILE A 50 5.08 -13.92 1.55
N PRO A 51 5.62 -14.31 0.37
CA PRO A 51 6.09 -13.32 -0.61
C PRO A 51 5.10 -12.23 -1.01
N ALA A 52 3.90 -12.58 -1.42
CA ALA A 52 2.97 -11.55 -1.88
C ALA A 52 2.46 -10.70 -0.72
N ALA A 53 2.27 -11.30 0.46
CA ALA A 53 1.87 -10.53 1.63
C ALA A 53 2.97 -9.56 2.06
N TRP A 54 4.22 -10.00 1.97
CA TRP A 54 5.36 -9.14 2.25
C TRP A 54 5.44 -7.98 1.27
N GLU A 55 5.36 -8.28 -0.05
CA GLU A 55 5.40 -7.24 -1.05
C GLU A 55 4.28 -6.24 -0.88
N LEU A 56 3.08 -6.73 -0.59
CA LEU A 56 1.96 -5.84 -0.36
C LEU A 56 2.21 -4.95 0.84
N SER A 57 2.66 -5.53 1.95
CA SER A 57 2.88 -4.76 3.17
C SER A 57 3.94 -3.69 2.98
N ILE A 58 5.07 -4.06 2.38
CA ILE A 58 6.13 -3.08 2.13
C ILE A 58 5.64 -1.99 1.20
N GLY A 59 4.95 -2.37 0.13
CA GLY A 59 4.44 -1.39 -0.83
C GLY A 59 3.47 -0.41 -0.18
N LEU A 60 2.54 -0.93 0.62
CA LEU A 60 1.57 -0.07 1.29
C LEU A 60 2.25 0.85 2.31
N ILE A 61 3.25 0.36 3.02
CA ILE A 61 4.02 1.18 3.94
C ILE A 61 4.69 2.33 3.19
N GLN A 62 5.33 2.02 2.07
CA GLN A 62 6.00 3.05 1.28
C GLN A 62 5.00 4.09 0.74
N ILE A 63 3.84 3.62 0.31
CA ILE A 63 2.80 4.52 -0.18
C ILE A 63 2.33 5.46 0.93
N ALA A 64 2.08 4.92 2.11
CA ALA A 64 1.62 5.75 3.22
C ALA A 64 2.69 6.76 3.62
N VAL A 65 3.95 6.33 3.71
CA VAL A 65 5.04 7.25 4.04
C VAL A 65 5.16 8.33 2.96
N GLY A 66 5.00 7.94 1.70
CA GLY A 66 5.07 8.90 0.60
C GLY A 66 3.99 9.98 0.70
N TYR A 67 2.75 9.58 0.93
CA TYR A 67 1.68 10.56 1.08
C TYR A 67 1.88 11.40 2.34
N HIS A 68 2.38 10.81 3.41
CA HIS A 68 2.68 11.56 4.61
C HIS A 68 3.69 12.67 4.32
N LYS A 69 4.77 12.33 3.64
CA LYS A 69 5.79 13.31 3.32
C LYS A 69 5.25 14.40 2.43
N CYS A 70 4.45 14.03 1.43
CA CYS A 70 3.86 15.03 0.54
C CYS A 70 2.93 15.97 1.29
N ALA A 71 2.09 15.43 2.16
CA ALA A 71 1.13 16.24 2.91
C ALA A 71 1.82 17.13 3.93
N SER A 72 2.95 16.69 4.46
CA SER A 72 3.68 17.43 5.51
C SER A 72 4.78 18.33 4.97
N GLY A 73 4.98 18.34 3.66
CA GLY A 73 6.02 19.17 3.06
C GLY A 73 7.43 18.65 3.23
N TYR A 74 7.58 17.37 3.59
CA TYR A 74 8.89 16.78 3.71
C TYR A 74 9.40 16.31 2.34
N PRO A 75 10.72 16.35 2.12
CA PRO A 75 11.26 15.84 0.86
C PRO A 75 11.18 14.33 0.78
N GLY A 76 11.19 13.82 -0.45
CA GLY A 76 11.24 12.39 -0.66
C GLY A 76 9.90 11.69 -0.81
N GLY A 77 8.79 12.45 -0.74
CA GLY A 77 7.48 11.83 -0.87
C GLY A 77 7.26 11.21 -2.24
N GLU A 78 7.65 11.94 -3.28
CA GLU A 78 7.49 11.43 -4.64
C GLU A 78 8.28 10.13 -4.83
N LYS A 79 9.50 10.09 -4.33
CA LYS A 79 10.32 8.90 -4.45
C LYS A 79 9.68 7.71 -3.74
N MET A 80 9.15 7.94 -2.54
CA MET A 80 8.51 6.86 -1.79
C MET A 80 7.27 6.35 -2.50
N LEU A 81 6.47 7.24 -3.06
CA LEU A 81 5.29 6.82 -3.82
C LEU A 81 5.70 5.99 -5.02
N GLY A 82 6.78 6.36 -5.70
CA GLY A 82 7.28 5.59 -6.82
C GLY A 82 7.73 4.20 -6.42
N LEU A 83 8.43 4.09 -5.29
CA LEU A 83 8.85 2.80 -4.78
C LEU A 83 7.66 1.92 -4.42
N GLY A 84 6.67 2.50 -3.76
CA GLY A 84 5.47 1.76 -3.40
C GLY A 84 4.68 1.30 -4.62
N LEU A 85 4.57 2.17 -5.62
CA LEU A 85 3.90 1.80 -6.86
C LEU A 85 4.61 0.63 -7.54
N ALA A 86 5.94 0.68 -7.58
CA ALA A 86 6.71 -0.42 -8.17
C ALA A 86 6.45 -1.72 -7.43
N LYS A 87 6.40 -1.68 -6.11
CA LYS A 87 6.15 -2.88 -5.33
C LYS A 87 4.78 -3.48 -5.64
N VAL A 88 3.74 -2.66 -5.58
CA VAL A 88 2.39 -3.21 -5.77
C VAL A 88 2.08 -3.50 -7.23
N SER A 89 2.89 -3.00 -8.17
CA SER A 89 2.64 -3.24 -9.59
C SER A 89 2.94 -4.68 -9.99
N SER A 90 3.71 -5.41 -9.22
CA SER A 90 4.00 -6.80 -9.51
C SER A 90 2.94 -7.75 -8.94
N LEU A 91 1.96 -7.23 -8.23
CA LEU A 91 0.95 -8.04 -7.57
C LEU A 91 -0.33 -8.11 -8.39
N PRO A 92 -1.18 -9.11 -8.15
CA PRO A 92 -2.47 -9.17 -8.87
C PRO A 92 -3.37 -7.99 -8.54
N ASN A 93 -4.39 -7.79 -9.35
CA ASN A 93 -5.31 -6.66 -9.15
C ASN A 93 -6.00 -6.70 -7.80
N VAL A 94 -6.24 -7.87 -7.27
CA VAL A 94 -6.74 -8.04 -5.92
C VAL A 94 -5.75 -8.91 -5.17
N CYS A 95 -5.22 -8.39 -4.06
CA CYS A 95 -4.20 -9.10 -3.30
C CYS A 95 -4.54 -8.95 -1.83
N ASN A 96 -4.71 -10.08 -1.15
CA ASN A 96 -5.11 -10.08 0.27
C ASN A 96 -6.37 -9.22 0.51
N GLY A 97 -7.26 -9.21 -0.47
CA GLY A 97 -8.51 -8.45 -0.39
C GLY A 97 -8.40 -7.00 -0.80
N VAL A 98 -7.19 -6.51 -1.04
CA VAL A 98 -6.98 -5.11 -1.41
C VAL A 98 -7.11 -4.95 -2.92
N ARG A 99 -7.90 -3.98 -3.34
CA ARG A 99 -8.10 -3.69 -4.77
C ARG A 99 -6.97 -2.77 -5.22
N LEU A 100 -5.95 -3.36 -5.82
CA LEU A 100 -4.73 -2.62 -6.14
C LEU A 100 -4.83 -1.85 -7.44
N GLU A 101 -5.70 -2.25 -8.36
CA GLU A 101 -5.79 -1.56 -9.63
C GLU A 101 -6.17 -0.09 -9.44
N GLU A 102 -7.15 0.17 -8.60
CA GLU A 102 -7.59 1.54 -8.33
C GLU A 102 -6.49 2.33 -7.65
N LEU A 103 -5.80 1.70 -6.70
CA LEU A 103 -4.72 2.36 -5.99
C LEU A 103 -3.57 2.69 -6.94
N ARG A 104 -3.21 1.75 -7.80
CA ARG A 104 -2.13 1.99 -8.77
C ARG A 104 -2.46 3.13 -9.70
N GLN A 105 -3.70 3.18 -10.15
CA GLN A 105 -4.12 4.26 -11.05
C GLN A 105 -4.02 5.61 -10.36
N ARG A 106 -4.49 5.68 -9.11
CA ARG A 106 -4.41 6.93 -8.36
C ARG A 106 -2.96 7.36 -8.13
N LEU A 107 -2.07 6.39 -7.85
CA LEU A 107 -0.65 6.71 -7.67
C LEU A 107 -0.04 7.28 -8.92
N ARG A 108 -0.38 6.69 -10.09
CA ARG A 108 0.14 7.22 -11.36
C ARG A 108 -0.33 8.64 -11.60
N GLU A 109 -1.59 8.92 -11.29
CA GLU A 109 -2.14 10.25 -11.46
C GLU A 109 -1.45 11.25 -10.54
N ASP A 110 -1.28 10.89 -9.28
CA ASP A 110 -0.64 11.78 -8.33
C ASP A 110 0.81 12.04 -8.68
N LEU A 111 1.53 11.01 -9.12
CA LEU A 111 2.92 11.17 -9.53
C LEU A 111 3.03 12.04 -10.76
N ALA A 112 2.12 11.88 -11.72
CA ALA A 112 2.12 12.72 -12.91
C ALA A 112 1.85 14.17 -12.54
N ASP A 113 0.92 14.41 -11.64
CA ASP A 113 0.61 15.76 -11.19
C ASP A 113 1.82 16.40 -10.52
N MET A 114 2.50 15.67 -9.68
CA MET A 114 3.68 16.19 -9.00
C MET A 114 4.78 16.59 -9.97
N GLN A 115 4.98 15.77 -10.98
CA GLN A 115 6.04 16.04 -11.95
C GLN A 115 5.66 17.14 -12.91
N GLY A 116 4.37 17.24 -13.22
CA GLY A 116 3.94 18.14 -14.28
C GLY A 116 3.63 19.54 -13.82
N VAL A 117 3.18 19.72 -12.60
CA VAL A 117 2.72 21.04 -12.21
C VAL A 117 3.48 21.58 -11.03
N LYS A 118 3.28 21.27 -9.89
CA LYS A 118 3.96 21.89 -8.75
C LYS A 118 4.24 20.86 -7.68
N GLY A 119 4.08 19.62 -8.02
CA GLY A 119 4.33 18.57 -7.09
C GLY A 119 3.37 18.56 -5.92
N ARG A 120 2.15 18.98 -6.13
CA ARG A 120 1.20 19.02 -5.03
C ARG A 120 -0.05 18.25 -5.36
N LEU A 121 -0.67 17.77 -4.30
CA LEU A 121 -1.90 17.01 -4.41
C LEU A 121 -3.09 17.94 -4.37
N GLN A 122 -3.92 17.89 -5.38
CA GLN A 122 -5.09 18.77 -5.50
C GLN A 122 -6.38 18.03 -5.33
N LYS A 123 -6.32 16.72 -5.35
CA LYS A 123 -7.51 15.89 -5.38
C LYS A 123 -7.91 15.46 -3.99
N ASP A 124 -9.07 14.84 -3.90
CA ASP A 124 -9.46 14.19 -2.67
C ASP A 124 -8.38 13.21 -2.25
N PRO A 125 -8.26 12.93 -0.95
CA PRO A 125 -7.26 11.98 -0.48
C PRO A 125 -7.43 10.62 -1.14
N PRO A 126 -6.34 9.91 -1.38
CA PRO A 126 -6.43 8.56 -1.94
C PRO A 126 -7.13 7.62 -0.99
N ARG A 127 -7.74 6.59 -1.54
CA ARG A 127 -8.44 5.60 -0.73
C ARG A 127 -8.03 4.21 -1.16
N ILE A 128 -8.05 3.30 -0.20
CA ILE A 128 -7.81 1.89 -0.44
C ILE A 128 -9.12 1.17 -0.19
N THR A 129 -9.49 0.33 -1.15
CA THR A 129 -10.76 -0.38 -1.10
C THR A 129 -10.50 -1.87 -0.96
N LEU A 130 -11.30 -2.51 -0.14
CA LEU A 130 -11.25 -3.96 0.01
C LEU A 130 -12.38 -4.60 -0.78
N THR A 131 -12.11 -5.80 -1.26
CA THR A 131 -13.17 -6.62 -1.84
C THR A 131 -13.99 -7.23 -0.71
N LYS A 132 -15.23 -7.52 -1.01
CA LYS A 132 -16.09 -8.15 -0.02
C LYS A 132 -15.94 -9.64 0.00
#